data_90ffdaa986b87ad18c63317169657fe7
#
_entry.id   90ffdaa986b87ad18c63317169657fe7
#
_cell.length_a   1.000
_cell.length_b   1.000
_cell.length_c   1.000
_cell.angle_alpha   90.00
_cell.angle_beta   90.00
_cell.angle_gamma   90.00
#
_symmetry.space_group_name_H-M   'P 1'
#
loop_
_entity.id
_entity.type
_entity.pdbx_description
1 polymer ?
#
loop_
_entity_poly.entity_id
_entity_poly.type
_entity_poly.pdbx_seq_one_letter_code
_entity_poly.pdbx_strand_id
1 'polypeptide(L)'
;MGLDIYAGTLTRYYSHNWKTAVQQWAEKNGYTFNRITPDGEPADDGEALSPVEVQAVVENWRDQILAAIAQPGQVPYAPWPEDNERSYYTDKPDWDAFGAMLLVAACHTYGEPVPPTVEKNWDFGEHPLIARLASDEERVWSLFRGATWWLPLSDAFFFQAPLPTDDQAMIATLGGLRKELEKLNQLAWQADEDTILGWADTEGYPMDGTIGPDGQVSKADIPEHTEYNTESLAKFAFSMFWRAMRFAEEQQVPILLDY
;
A
#
# COMPACT_ATOMS: atom_id res chain seq x y z
N MET A 1 -6.64 -8.76 -9.89
CA MET A 1 -7.05 -7.95 -8.73
C MET A 1 -6.05 -6.81 -8.61
N GLY A 2 -6.50 -5.61 -8.25
CA GLY A 2 -5.61 -4.46 -8.08
C GLY A 2 -4.98 -4.45 -6.70
N LEU A 3 -3.98 -3.60 -6.49
CA LEU A 3 -3.37 -3.33 -5.20
C LEU A 3 -3.88 -1.98 -4.69
N ASP A 4 -4.61 -1.99 -3.59
CA ASP A 4 -5.04 -0.79 -2.89
C ASP A 4 -4.16 -0.58 -1.63
N ILE A 5 -3.91 0.67 -1.27
CA ILE A 5 -3.28 1.04 0.00
C ILE A 5 -4.34 1.67 0.90
N TYR A 6 -4.40 1.23 2.15
CA TYR A 6 -5.28 1.77 3.17
C TYR A 6 -4.45 2.23 4.37
N ALA A 7 -4.68 3.44 4.85
CA ALA A 7 -4.15 3.94 6.11
C ALA A 7 -5.31 4.41 6.98
N GLY A 8 -5.55 3.76 8.11
CA GLY A 8 -6.71 4.02 8.97
C GLY A 8 -6.79 3.03 10.12
N THR A 9 -7.82 3.17 10.95
CA THR A 9 -8.06 2.22 12.04
C THR A 9 -8.45 0.85 11.50
N LEU A 10 -8.02 -0.21 12.18
CA LEU A 10 -8.38 -1.57 11.81
C LEU A 10 -9.87 -1.85 12.09
N THR A 11 -10.43 -1.15 13.08
CA THR A 11 -11.87 -1.19 13.34
C THR A 11 -12.67 -0.79 12.11
N ARG A 12 -12.31 0.33 11.47
CA ARG A 12 -12.95 0.78 10.23
C ARG A 12 -12.71 -0.20 9.08
N TYR A 13 -11.50 -0.71 8.93
CA TYR A 13 -11.12 -1.66 7.89
C TYR A 13 -11.96 -2.93 7.97
N TYR A 14 -11.98 -3.62 9.09
CA TYR A 14 -12.68 -4.89 9.27
C TYR A 14 -14.21 -4.77 9.39
N SER A 15 -14.73 -3.58 9.72
CA SER A 15 -16.17 -3.33 9.63
C SER A 15 -16.64 -2.90 8.24
N HIS A 16 -15.75 -2.95 7.24
CA HIS A 16 -16.02 -2.55 5.86
C HIS A 16 -16.59 -1.11 5.73
N ASN A 17 -16.23 -0.23 6.67
CA ASN A 17 -16.71 1.14 6.71
C ASN A 17 -15.72 2.14 6.08
N TRP A 18 -15.14 1.72 4.97
CA TRP A 18 -14.22 2.51 4.16
C TRP A 18 -14.50 2.27 2.67
N LYS A 19 -13.95 3.13 1.84
CA LYS A 19 -14.11 3.07 0.38
C LYS A 19 -12.76 3.19 -0.27
N THR A 20 -12.53 2.40 -1.30
CA THR A 20 -11.33 2.50 -2.12
C THR A 20 -11.23 3.86 -2.82
N ALA A 21 -10.06 4.23 -3.30
CA ALA A 21 -9.86 5.46 -4.07
C ALA A 21 -10.81 5.54 -5.29
N VAL A 22 -11.03 4.41 -5.96
CA VAL A 22 -11.96 4.33 -7.12
C VAL A 22 -13.41 4.57 -6.71
N GLN A 23 -13.84 4.00 -5.58
CA GLN A 23 -15.20 4.23 -5.05
C GLN A 23 -15.41 5.69 -4.66
N GLN A 24 -14.45 6.30 -3.96
CA GLN A 24 -14.50 7.72 -3.59
C GLN A 24 -14.54 8.62 -4.83
N TRP A 25 -13.72 8.31 -5.83
CA TRP A 25 -13.70 9.04 -7.09
C TRP A 25 -15.06 8.95 -7.81
N ALA A 26 -15.63 7.74 -7.90
CA ALA A 26 -16.93 7.53 -8.55
C ALA A 26 -18.03 8.35 -7.87
N GLU A 27 -18.13 8.31 -6.55
CA GLU A 27 -19.10 9.09 -5.79
C GLU A 27 -18.93 10.59 -5.96
N LYS A 28 -17.68 11.09 -5.86
CA LYS A 28 -17.37 12.51 -6.05
C LYS A 28 -17.80 13.04 -7.42
N ASN A 29 -17.79 12.17 -8.43
CA ASN A 29 -18.16 12.51 -9.79
C ASN A 29 -19.61 12.10 -10.16
N GLY A 30 -20.41 11.61 -9.18
CA GLY A 30 -21.81 11.26 -9.38
C GLY A 30 -22.04 9.93 -10.09
N TYR A 31 -21.04 9.04 -10.10
CA TYR A 31 -21.12 7.69 -10.68
C TYR A 31 -21.47 6.66 -9.61
N THR A 32 -22.18 5.61 -10.03
CA THR A 32 -22.41 4.42 -9.20
C THR A 32 -21.26 3.44 -9.42
N PHE A 33 -20.56 3.07 -8.36
CA PHE A 33 -19.56 2.02 -8.39
C PHE A 33 -20.22 0.67 -8.12
N ASN A 34 -20.05 -0.28 -9.03
CA ASN A 34 -20.51 -1.65 -8.85
C ASN A 34 -19.28 -2.56 -8.85
N ARG A 35 -19.14 -3.33 -7.78
CA ARG A 35 -18.13 -4.39 -7.73
C ARG A 35 -18.70 -5.63 -8.40
N ILE A 36 -17.98 -6.15 -9.38
CA ILE A 36 -18.38 -7.36 -10.13
C ILE A 36 -17.33 -8.45 -9.91
N THR A 37 -17.81 -9.68 -9.70
CA THR A 37 -16.95 -10.87 -9.65
C THR A 37 -16.40 -11.19 -11.05
N PRO A 38 -15.37 -12.04 -11.18
CA PRO A 38 -14.86 -12.48 -12.48
C PRO A 38 -15.95 -13.10 -13.39
N ASP A 39 -17.00 -13.66 -12.80
CA ASP A 39 -18.14 -14.27 -13.53
C ASP A 39 -19.21 -13.23 -13.94
N GLY A 40 -18.99 -11.94 -13.63
CA GLY A 40 -19.88 -10.84 -14.01
C GLY A 40 -21.07 -10.61 -13.07
N GLU A 41 -21.16 -11.32 -11.96
CA GLU A 41 -22.18 -11.11 -10.94
C GLU A 41 -21.79 -9.98 -9.97
N PRO A 42 -22.76 -9.29 -9.36
CA PRO A 42 -22.47 -8.34 -8.30
C PRO A 42 -21.69 -9.04 -7.16
N ALA A 43 -20.56 -8.47 -6.75
CA ALA A 43 -19.85 -8.99 -5.59
C ALA A 43 -20.69 -8.75 -4.33
N ASP A 44 -20.84 -9.77 -3.51
CA ASP A 44 -21.42 -9.66 -2.17
C ASP A 44 -20.30 -9.14 -1.25
N ASP A 45 -20.47 -7.92 -0.75
CA ASP A 45 -19.50 -7.32 0.19
C ASP A 45 -19.61 -7.92 1.61
N GLY A 46 -20.45 -8.95 1.79
CA GLY A 46 -20.75 -9.57 3.09
C GLY A 46 -21.60 -8.69 4.02
N GLU A 47 -22.09 -9.28 5.10
CA GLU A 47 -22.73 -8.49 6.16
C GLU A 47 -21.70 -7.62 6.86
N ALA A 48 -21.93 -6.31 6.92
CA ALA A 48 -21.09 -5.40 7.69
C ALA A 48 -21.12 -5.82 9.17
N LEU A 49 -19.96 -6.18 9.70
CA LEU A 49 -19.81 -6.52 11.11
C LEU A 49 -20.07 -5.28 11.98
N SER A 50 -20.61 -5.52 13.19
CA SER A 50 -20.80 -4.43 14.15
C SER A 50 -19.46 -3.76 14.49
N PRO A 51 -19.28 -2.45 14.24
CA PRO A 51 -18.03 -1.77 14.53
C PRO A 51 -17.57 -1.92 16.00
N VAL A 52 -18.52 -2.05 16.94
CA VAL A 52 -18.23 -2.23 18.38
C VAL A 52 -17.60 -3.61 18.65
N GLU A 53 -18.12 -4.64 18.00
CA GLU A 53 -17.55 -6.01 18.14
C GLU A 53 -16.19 -6.10 17.46
N VAL A 54 -16.06 -5.55 16.27
CA VAL A 54 -14.79 -5.45 15.55
C VAL A 54 -13.75 -4.70 16.37
N GLN A 55 -14.11 -3.56 16.96
CA GLN A 55 -13.20 -2.77 17.80
C GLN A 55 -12.64 -3.59 18.96
N ALA A 56 -13.49 -4.34 19.66
CA ALA A 56 -13.05 -5.17 20.78
C ALA A 56 -12.05 -6.26 20.35
N VAL A 57 -12.27 -6.88 19.18
CA VAL A 57 -11.34 -7.89 18.63
C VAL A 57 -10.01 -7.26 18.25
N VAL A 58 -10.04 -6.14 17.54
CA VAL A 58 -8.85 -5.42 17.06
C VAL A 58 -8.03 -4.86 18.23
N GLU A 59 -8.67 -4.28 19.24
CA GLU A 59 -7.98 -3.78 20.43
C GLU A 59 -7.30 -4.90 21.21
N ASN A 60 -7.97 -6.03 21.37
CA ASN A 60 -7.36 -7.21 21.99
C ASN A 60 -6.15 -7.73 21.19
N TRP A 61 -6.27 -7.83 19.87
CA TRP A 61 -5.17 -8.21 19.00
C TRP A 61 -3.99 -7.21 19.11
N ARG A 62 -4.27 -5.91 19.01
CA ARG A 62 -3.27 -4.84 19.16
C ARG A 62 -2.49 -4.99 20.47
N ASP A 63 -3.21 -5.16 21.57
CA ASP A 63 -2.61 -5.24 22.90
C ASP A 63 -1.75 -6.52 23.05
N GLN A 64 -2.16 -7.64 22.44
CA GLN A 64 -1.35 -8.87 22.37
C GLN A 64 -0.07 -8.65 21.54
N ILE A 65 -0.16 -8.02 20.37
CA ILE A 65 1.01 -7.69 19.54
C ILE A 65 1.97 -6.79 20.31
N LEU A 66 1.47 -5.70 20.91
CA LEU A 66 2.31 -4.78 21.68
C LEU A 66 3.01 -5.46 22.86
N ALA A 67 2.31 -6.38 23.53
CA ALA A 67 2.92 -7.17 24.61
C ALA A 67 3.99 -8.15 24.09
N ALA A 68 3.76 -8.76 22.93
CA ALA A 68 4.69 -9.72 22.34
C ALA A 68 6.00 -9.08 21.83
N ILE A 69 5.95 -7.85 21.31
CA ILE A 69 7.12 -7.13 20.81
C ILE A 69 7.82 -6.31 21.90
N ALA A 70 7.25 -6.19 23.09
CA ALA A 70 7.86 -5.45 24.20
C ALA A 70 9.19 -6.10 24.63
N GLN A 71 10.25 -5.30 24.70
CA GLN A 71 11.55 -5.78 25.16
C GLN A 71 11.75 -5.54 26.65
N PRO A 72 12.38 -6.48 27.37
CA PRO A 72 12.66 -6.29 28.78
C PRO A 72 13.48 -5.01 29.05
N GLY A 73 12.98 -4.14 29.93
CA GLY A 73 13.64 -2.90 30.32
C GLY A 73 13.38 -1.70 29.39
N GLN A 74 12.62 -1.87 28.32
CA GLN A 74 12.13 -0.75 27.50
C GLN A 74 10.78 -0.23 27.99
N VAL A 75 10.49 1.04 27.69
CA VAL A 75 9.16 1.60 27.90
C VAL A 75 8.20 0.91 26.94
N PRO A 76 7.08 0.36 27.43
CA PRO A 76 6.09 -0.28 26.56
C PRO A 76 5.58 0.68 25.48
N TYR A 77 5.32 0.16 24.28
CA TYR A 77 4.69 0.93 23.23
C TYR A 77 3.28 1.37 23.66
N ALA A 78 2.95 2.62 23.41
CA ALA A 78 1.59 3.11 23.63
C ALA A 78 0.64 2.49 22.57
N PRO A 79 -0.56 2.04 22.97
CA PRO A 79 -1.54 1.56 22.02
C PRO A 79 -2.00 2.71 21.11
N TRP A 80 -2.08 2.44 19.82
CA TRP A 80 -2.69 3.38 18.88
C TRP A 80 -4.21 3.35 19.01
N PRO A 81 -4.90 4.46 18.64
CA PRO A 81 -6.35 4.54 18.77
C PRO A 81 -7.05 3.62 17.76
N GLU A 82 -8.14 3.01 18.21
CA GLU A 82 -9.04 2.23 17.39
C GLU A 82 -10.47 2.75 17.56
N ASP A 83 -11.08 3.19 16.48
CA ASP A 83 -12.47 3.64 16.40
C ASP A 83 -12.97 3.57 14.96
N ASN A 84 -14.26 3.80 14.74
CA ASN A 84 -14.87 3.79 13.42
C ASN A 84 -15.10 5.20 12.82
N GLU A 85 -14.73 6.26 13.53
CA GLU A 85 -15.03 7.64 13.17
C GLU A 85 -13.83 8.39 12.59
N ARG A 86 -12.62 7.94 12.91
CA ARG A 86 -11.37 8.55 12.50
C ARG A 86 -11.23 8.56 10.98
N SER A 87 -10.72 9.64 10.42
CA SER A 87 -10.42 9.73 9.00
C SER A 87 -9.45 8.63 8.56
N TYR A 88 -9.54 8.26 7.29
CA TYR A 88 -8.63 7.30 6.66
C TYR A 88 -8.15 7.86 5.32
N TYR A 89 -7.04 7.31 4.85
CA TYR A 89 -6.49 7.54 3.51
C TYR A 89 -6.54 6.23 2.73
N THR A 90 -6.84 6.32 1.44
CA THR A 90 -6.71 5.20 0.51
C THR A 90 -6.26 5.70 -0.85
N ASP A 91 -5.49 4.88 -1.53
CA ASP A 91 -5.03 5.12 -2.89
C ASP A 91 -4.81 3.77 -3.60
N LYS A 92 -4.50 3.80 -4.90
CA LYS A 92 -4.37 2.59 -5.72
C LYS A 92 -3.06 2.62 -6.51
N PRO A 93 -1.92 2.20 -5.91
CA PRO A 93 -0.65 2.11 -6.63
C PRO A 93 -0.67 1.10 -7.76
N ASP A 94 -1.49 0.07 -7.66
CA ASP A 94 -1.52 -1.12 -8.53
C ASP A 94 -0.21 -1.93 -8.52
N TRP A 95 -0.27 -3.20 -8.97
CA TRP A 95 0.86 -4.12 -8.86
C TRP A 95 2.04 -3.75 -9.77
N ASP A 96 1.78 -3.30 -11.00
CA ASP A 96 2.85 -2.93 -11.94
C ASP A 96 3.67 -1.74 -11.41
N ALA A 97 3.01 -0.73 -10.84
CA ALA A 97 3.71 0.43 -10.29
C ALA A 97 4.41 0.10 -8.97
N PHE A 98 3.82 -0.74 -8.11
CA PHE A 98 4.49 -1.25 -6.91
C PHE A 98 5.75 -2.05 -7.28
N GLY A 99 5.64 -2.97 -8.23
CA GLY A 99 6.78 -3.74 -8.75
C GLY A 99 7.86 -2.84 -9.35
N ALA A 100 7.48 -1.81 -10.12
CA ALA A 100 8.43 -0.84 -10.67
C ALA A 100 9.18 -0.06 -9.57
N MET A 101 8.51 0.31 -8.48
CA MET A 101 9.15 0.94 -7.31
C MET A 101 10.17 0.00 -6.67
N LEU A 102 9.84 -1.28 -6.50
CA LEU A 102 10.78 -2.27 -5.99
C LEU A 102 11.96 -2.46 -6.95
N LEU A 103 11.72 -2.50 -8.27
CA LEU A 103 12.78 -2.65 -9.26
C LEU A 103 13.77 -1.48 -9.23
N VAL A 104 13.26 -0.24 -9.18
CA VAL A 104 14.11 0.97 -9.06
C VAL A 104 14.95 0.89 -7.77
N ALA A 105 14.35 0.51 -6.64
CA ALA A 105 15.05 0.36 -5.38
C ALA A 105 16.17 -0.71 -5.46
N ALA A 106 15.90 -1.85 -6.10
CA ALA A 106 16.88 -2.92 -6.27
C ALA A 106 18.02 -2.50 -7.22
N CYS A 107 17.72 -1.88 -8.36
CA CYS A 107 18.72 -1.39 -9.31
C CYS A 107 19.67 -0.39 -8.64
N HIS A 108 19.15 0.63 -7.97
CA HIS A 108 19.99 1.61 -7.28
C HIS A 108 20.78 1.02 -6.11
N THR A 109 20.23 0.03 -5.40
CA THR A 109 20.92 -0.64 -4.30
C THR A 109 22.18 -1.40 -4.77
N TYR A 110 22.13 -1.98 -5.97
CA TYR A 110 23.23 -2.75 -6.54
C TYR A 110 24.04 -2.00 -7.59
N GLY A 111 23.69 -0.76 -7.92
CA GLY A 111 24.38 0.05 -8.94
C GLY A 111 24.11 -0.43 -10.37
N GLU A 112 22.99 -1.10 -10.58
CA GLU A 112 22.55 -1.59 -11.89
C GLU A 112 21.68 -0.55 -12.61
N PRO A 113 21.66 -0.52 -13.94
CA PRO A 113 20.79 0.40 -14.69
C PRO A 113 19.33 0.01 -14.52
N VAL A 114 18.46 1.01 -14.35
CA VAL A 114 17.02 0.81 -14.34
C VAL A 114 16.55 0.52 -15.77
N PRO A 115 15.82 -0.58 -16.03
CA PRO A 115 15.19 -0.82 -17.32
C PRO A 115 14.26 0.35 -17.70
N PRO A 116 14.25 0.81 -18.96
CA PRO A 116 13.44 1.97 -19.36
C PRO A 116 11.93 1.69 -19.28
N THR A 117 11.54 0.42 -19.49
CA THR A 117 10.14 -0.02 -19.48
C THR A 117 9.97 -1.35 -18.75
N VAL A 118 8.76 -1.59 -18.26
CA VAL A 118 8.26 -2.89 -17.79
C VAL A 118 6.98 -3.25 -18.54
N GLU A 119 6.77 -4.53 -18.76
CA GLU A 119 5.56 -5.01 -19.43
C GLU A 119 4.33 -4.88 -18.49
N LYS A 120 3.17 -4.68 -19.08
CA LYS A 120 1.89 -4.74 -18.35
C LYS A 120 1.70 -6.13 -17.72
N ASN A 121 1.28 -6.16 -16.46
CA ASN A 121 1.06 -7.39 -15.67
C ASN A 121 2.32 -8.27 -15.53
N TRP A 122 3.51 -7.65 -15.55
CA TRP A 122 4.76 -8.38 -15.37
C TRP A 122 4.88 -9.00 -13.97
N ASP A 123 5.51 -10.16 -13.90
CA ASP A 123 5.80 -10.79 -12.62
C ASP A 123 7.09 -10.19 -12.03
N PHE A 124 6.95 -9.15 -11.22
CA PHE A 124 8.09 -8.50 -10.60
C PHE A 124 8.80 -9.40 -9.56
N GLY A 125 8.10 -10.38 -8.99
CA GLY A 125 8.68 -11.34 -8.06
C GLY A 125 9.76 -12.22 -8.69
N GLU A 126 9.61 -12.52 -9.98
CA GLU A 126 10.59 -13.29 -10.76
C GLU A 126 11.81 -12.46 -11.21
N HIS A 127 11.80 -11.13 -11.03
CA HIS A 127 12.93 -10.30 -11.46
C HIS A 127 14.18 -10.56 -10.60
N PRO A 128 15.34 -10.92 -11.21
CA PRO A 128 16.52 -11.38 -10.45
C PRO A 128 17.04 -10.39 -9.41
N LEU A 129 16.98 -9.08 -9.68
CA LEU A 129 17.45 -8.05 -8.73
C LEU A 129 16.48 -7.90 -7.56
N ILE A 130 15.17 -7.99 -7.80
CA ILE A 130 14.15 -7.97 -6.74
C ILE A 130 14.32 -9.21 -5.85
N ALA A 131 14.40 -10.40 -6.44
CA ALA A 131 14.62 -11.65 -5.71
C ALA A 131 15.93 -11.63 -4.91
N ARG A 132 17.00 -11.06 -5.48
CA ARG A 132 18.28 -10.87 -4.79
C ARG A 132 18.16 -9.97 -3.57
N LEU A 133 17.48 -8.82 -3.68
CA LEU A 133 17.30 -7.90 -2.55
C LEU A 133 16.33 -8.49 -1.51
N ALA A 134 15.31 -9.23 -1.93
CA ALA A 134 14.41 -9.94 -1.04
C ALA A 134 15.10 -11.00 -0.18
N SER A 135 16.20 -11.58 -0.64
CA SER A 135 17.02 -12.57 0.09
C SER A 135 18.27 -12.00 0.76
N ASP A 136 18.58 -10.71 0.58
CA ASP A 136 19.80 -10.08 1.10
C ASP A 136 19.69 -9.85 2.63
N GLU A 137 20.46 -10.59 3.41
CA GLU A 137 20.46 -10.49 4.87
C GLU A 137 21.16 -9.23 5.41
N GLU A 138 22.03 -8.61 4.60
CA GLU A 138 22.75 -7.39 4.98
C GLU A 138 21.92 -6.12 4.69
N ARG A 139 21.00 -6.20 3.71
CA ARG A 139 20.17 -5.10 3.23
C ARG A 139 18.69 -5.42 3.41
N VAL A 140 18.26 -5.32 4.63
CA VAL A 140 16.90 -5.72 4.99
C VAL A 140 15.92 -4.56 4.78
N TRP A 141 14.92 -4.81 3.93
CA TRP A 141 13.80 -3.90 3.66
C TRP A 141 12.48 -4.64 3.85
N SER A 142 11.56 -4.09 4.61
CA SER A 142 10.27 -4.72 4.88
C SER A 142 9.44 -4.88 3.60
N LEU A 143 9.51 -3.91 2.69
CA LEU A 143 8.85 -3.95 1.38
C LEU A 143 9.24 -5.18 0.55
N PHE A 144 10.52 -5.59 0.60
CA PHE A 144 11.02 -6.77 -0.12
C PHE A 144 10.81 -8.08 0.65
N ARG A 145 10.52 -8.02 1.93
CA ARG A 145 10.21 -9.18 2.77
C ARG A 145 8.72 -9.54 2.80
N GLY A 146 7.94 -8.93 1.91
CA GLY A 146 6.51 -9.19 1.80
C GLY A 146 5.69 -8.59 2.94
N ALA A 147 6.17 -7.52 3.58
CA ALA A 147 5.35 -6.80 4.53
C ALA A 147 4.16 -6.17 3.80
N THR A 148 2.97 -6.46 4.29
CA THR A 148 1.72 -5.89 3.80
C THR A 148 1.05 -5.02 4.85
N TRP A 149 1.62 -4.96 6.06
CA TRP A 149 1.14 -4.21 7.20
C TRP A 149 2.26 -3.39 7.84
N TRP A 150 1.99 -2.13 8.18
CA TRP A 150 2.91 -1.27 8.92
C TRP A 150 2.19 -0.64 10.11
N LEU A 151 2.59 -1.05 11.32
CA LEU A 151 2.04 -0.53 12.57
C LEU A 151 2.57 0.88 12.88
N PRO A 152 1.79 1.75 13.57
CA PRO A 152 2.19 3.13 13.86
C PRO A 152 3.22 3.22 15.01
N LEU A 153 4.35 2.56 14.82
CA LEU A 153 5.48 2.54 15.74
C LEU A 153 6.68 3.21 15.09
N SER A 154 7.42 4.00 15.87
CA SER A 154 8.57 4.79 15.39
C SER A 154 9.85 3.99 15.21
N ASP A 155 10.00 2.88 15.93
CA ASP A 155 11.16 1.99 15.80
C ASP A 155 11.08 1.18 14.50
N ALA A 156 12.23 0.92 13.87
CA ALA A 156 12.29 0.23 12.59
C ALA A 156 12.58 -1.26 12.79
N PHE A 157 11.56 -2.10 12.65
CA PHE A 157 11.66 -3.56 12.64
C PHE A 157 10.47 -4.17 11.91
N PHE A 158 10.54 -5.48 11.65
CA PHE A 158 9.43 -6.27 11.15
C PHE A 158 9.45 -7.67 11.80
N PHE A 159 8.33 -8.35 11.77
CA PHE A 159 8.12 -9.66 12.40
C PHE A 159 6.93 -10.37 11.74
N GLN A 160 6.84 -11.66 11.94
CA GLN A 160 5.70 -12.45 11.53
C GLN A 160 4.74 -12.65 12.71
N ALA A 161 3.46 -12.41 12.49
CA ALA A 161 2.42 -12.61 13.50
C ALA A 161 1.05 -12.91 12.86
N PRO A 162 0.12 -13.49 13.63
CA PRO A 162 -1.27 -13.62 13.20
C PRO A 162 -1.93 -12.24 13.11
N LEU A 163 -2.78 -12.07 12.11
CA LEU A 163 -3.69 -10.94 11.97
C LEU A 163 -4.94 -11.11 12.84
N PRO A 164 -5.81 -10.11 12.97
CA PRO A 164 -7.11 -10.25 13.63
C PRO A 164 -8.00 -11.37 13.07
N THR A 165 -7.73 -11.82 11.83
CA THR A 165 -8.38 -12.94 11.12
C THR A 165 -7.70 -14.28 11.30
N ASP A 166 -6.68 -14.38 12.16
CA ASP A 166 -5.82 -15.56 12.38
C ASP A 166 -4.88 -15.92 11.19
N ASP A 167 -4.95 -15.21 10.06
CA ASP A 167 -4.00 -15.37 8.96
C ASP A 167 -2.61 -14.88 9.38
N GLN A 168 -1.56 -15.54 8.88
CA GLN A 168 -0.18 -15.13 9.15
C GLN A 168 0.27 -14.06 8.15
N ALA A 169 0.83 -12.96 8.66
CA ALA A 169 1.39 -11.91 7.82
C ALA A 169 2.77 -11.47 8.28
N MET A 170 3.53 -10.89 7.34
CA MET A 170 4.72 -10.11 7.66
C MET A 170 4.26 -8.70 8.00
N ILE A 171 4.51 -8.29 9.24
CA ILE A 171 4.15 -7.00 9.79
C ILE A 171 5.41 -6.18 10.01
N ALA A 172 5.42 -4.94 9.56
CA ALA A 172 6.49 -3.99 9.79
C ALA A 172 5.99 -2.78 10.60
N THR A 173 6.83 -1.77 10.75
CA THR A 173 6.52 -0.53 11.45
C THR A 173 6.61 0.69 10.54
N LEU A 174 5.87 1.75 10.83
CA LEU A 174 5.95 3.01 10.07
C LEU A 174 7.37 3.60 10.13
N GLY A 175 8.07 3.47 11.28
CA GLY A 175 9.47 3.89 11.36
C GLY A 175 10.39 3.11 10.43
N GLY A 176 10.08 1.84 10.14
CA GLY A 176 10.76 1.03 9.11
C GLY A 176 10.46 1.54 7.71
N LEU A 177 9.17 1.64 7.37
CA LEU A 177 8.71 2.13 6.06
C LEU A 177 9.29 3.52 5.74
N ARG A 178 9.24 4.46 6.69
CA ARG A 178 9.84 5.80 6.53
C ARG A 178 11.30 5.71 6.11
N LYS A 179 12.12 4.95 6.85
CA LYS A 179 13.54 4.80 6.55
C LYS A 179 13.79 4.18 5.17
N GLU A 180 12.94 3.24 4.76
CA GLU A 180 13.02 2.60 3.45
C GLU A 180 12.69 3.59 2.33
N LEU A 181 11.60 4.35 2.46
CA LEU A 181 11.22 5.38 1.49
C LEU A 181 12.26 6.51 1.43
N GLU A 182 12.72 7.04 2.57
CA GLU A 182 13.78 8.06 2.62
C GLU A 182 15.06 7.56 1.93
N LYS A 183 15.46 6.31 2.19
CA LYS A 183 16.64 5.70 1.55
C LYS A 183 16.43 5.53 0.04
N LEU A 184 15.26 5.09 -0.41
CA LEU A 184 14.96 4.98 -1.83
C LEU A 184 15.05 6.35 -2.51
N ASN A 185 14.42 7.37 -1.95
CA ASN A 185 14.52 8.73 -2.48
C ASN A 185 15.97 9.23 -2.53
N GLN A 186 16.76 8.97 -1.49
CA GLN A 186 18.18 9.37 -1.47
C GLN A 186 19.00 8.69 -2.56
N LEU A 187 18.73 7.42 -2.84
CA LEU A 187 19.46 6.64 -3.84
C LEU A 187 19.06 6.99 -5.26
N ALA A 188 17.74 7.18 -5.51
CA ALA A 188 17.20 7.28 -6.85
C ALA A 188 16.99 8.74 -7.32
N TRP A 189 16.27 9.54 -6.56
CA TRP A 189 15.71 10.80 -7.08
C TRP A 189 16.20 12.06 -6.34
N GLN A 190 16.47 11.98 -5.06
CA GLN A 190 16.85 13.12 -4.20
C GLN A 190 15.84 14.28 -4.30
N ALA A 191 14.57 13.92 -4.44
CA ALA A 191 13.47 14.87 -4.61
C ALA A 191 13.04 15.45 -3.25
N ASP A 192 12.58 16.69 -3.26
CA ASP A 192 11.91 17.31 -2.11
C ASP A 192 10.47 16.78 -1.95
N GLU A 193 9.87 17.07 -0.81
CA GLU A 193 8.55 16.54 -0.46
C GLU A 193 7.45 17.04 -1.42
N ASP A 194 7.48 18.28 -1.83
CA ASP A 194 6.49 18.85 -2.76
C ASP A 194 6.54 18.15 -4.12
N THR A 195 7.75 17.87 -4.60
CA THR A 195 7.98 17.08 -5.82
C THR A 195 7.45 15.66 -5.67
N ILE A 196 7.76 14.98 -4.56
CA ILE A 196 7.26 13.62 -4.29
C ILE A 196 5.73 13.61 -4.28
N LEU A 197 5.10 14.51 -3.55
CA LEU A 197 3.64 14.59 -3.48
C LEU A 197 2.99 14.87 -4.84
N GLY A 198 3.67 15.62 -5.72
CA GLY A 198 3.21 15.92 -7.08
C GLY A 198 3.21 14.72 -8.02
N TRP A 199 4.04 13.71 -7.79
CA TRP A 199 4.16 12.55 -8.69
C TRP A 199 2.88 11.73 -8.84
N ALA A 200 2.04 11.64 -7.82
CA ALA A 200 0.76 10.93 -7.95
C ALA A 200 -0.19 11.58 -8.99
N ASP A 201 0.03 12.85 -9.32
CA ASP A 201 -0.80 13.60 -10.29
C ASP A 201 -0.12 13.76 -11.66
N THR A 202 1.20 13.53 -11.75
CA THR A 202 2.01 13.79 -12.95
C THR A 202 2.66 12.56 -13.55
N GLU A 203 2.78 11.50 -12.80
CA GLU A 203 3.43 10.24 -13.18
C GLU A 203 2.42 9.08 -13.16
N GLY A 204 2.83 7.90 -13.57
CA GLY A 204 2.01 6.69 -13.54
C GLY A 204 1.65 6.15 -14.90
N TYR A 205 0.44 5.61 -14.97
CA TYR A 205 -0.05 4.97 -16.19
C TYR A 205 -0.46 6.00 -17.25
N PRO A 206 -0.27 5.70 -18.55
CA PRO A 206 -0.89 6.51 -19.60
C PRO A 206 -2.42 6.45 -19.44
N MET A 207 -3.11 7.49 -19.85
CA MET A 207 -4.57 7.51 -19.82
C MET A 207 -5.13 6.36 -20.67
N ASP A 208 -5.82 5.43 -20.01
CA ASP A 208 -6.35 4.20 -20.59
C ASP A 208 -7.86 4.26 -20.86
N GLY A 209 -8.48 5.41 -20.68
CA GLY A 209 -9.90 5.58 -20.93
C GLY A 209 -10.36 7.02 -20.94
N THR A 210 -11.52 7.24 -21.54
CA THR A 210 -12.25 8.51 -21.49
C THR A 210 -13.64 8.26 -20.91
N ILE A 211 -14.12 9.19 -20.09
CA ILE A 211 -15.49 9.16 -19.60
C ILE A 211 -16.33 9.99 -20.56
N GLY A 212 -17.32 9.32 -21.19
CA GLY A 212 -18.27 9.99 -22.05
C GLY A 212 -19.25 10.89 -21.25
N PRO A 213 -19.98 11.80 -21.93
CA PRO A 213 -20.97 12.66 -21.31
C PRO A 213 -22.11 11.88 -20.62
N ASP A 214 -22.31 10.62 -20.99
CA ASP A 214 -23.28 9.66 -20.45
C ASP A 214 -22.75 8.90 -19.22
N GLY A 215 -21.52 9.20 -18.79
CA GLY A 215 -20.88 8.51 -17.68
C GLY A 215 -20.27 7.13 -18.03
N GLN A 216 -20.38 6.73 -19.29
CA GLN A 216 -19.76 5.49 -19.76
C GLN A 216 -18.25 5.64 -19.83
N VAL A 217 -17.51 4.71 -19.21
CA VAL A 217 -16.06 4.63 -19.36
C VAL A 217 -15.75 3.88 -20.65
N SER A 218 -15.23 4.62 -21.63
CA SER A 218 -14.65 4.03 -22.82
C SER A 218 -13.19 3.72 -22.53
N LYS A 219 -12.86 2.46 -22.25
CA LYS A 219 -11.46 2.02 -22.11
C LYS A 219 -10.82 2.00 -23.50
N ALA A 220 -9.62 2.58 -23.62
CA ALA A 220 -8.77 2.30 -24.77
C ALA A 220 -8.43 0.79 -24.75
N ASP A 221 -8.43 0.15 -25.92
CA ASP A 221 -7.88 -1.19 -26.07
C ASP A 221 -6.37 -1.11 -25.82
N ILE A 222 -5.97 -1.36 -24.58
CA ILE A 222 -4.55 -1.43 -24.22
C ILE A 222 -4.05 -2.80 -24.66
N PRO A 223 -3.11 -2.87 -25.62
CA PRO A 223 -2.57 -4.15 -26.08
C PRO A 223 -2.02 -4.98 -24.92
N GLU A 224 -2.11 -6.29 -25.03
CA GLU A 224 -1.62 -7.24 -24.02
C GLU A 224 -0.12 -7.04 -23.73
N HIS A 225 0.66 -6.66 -24.75
CA HIS A 225 2.09 -6.39 -24.66
C HIS A 225 2.40 -4.87 -24.55
N THR A 226 1.61 -4.14 -23.78
CA THR A 226 1.90 -2.74 -23.52
C THR A 226 3.06 -2.62 -22.54
N GLU A 227 4.02 -1.77 -22.87
CA GLU A 227 5.12 -1.41 -21.99
C GLU A 227 4.83 -0.06 -21.29
N TYR A 228 5.17 0.01 -20.02
CA TYR A 228 5.05 1.21 -19.20
C TYR A 228 6.43 1.75 -18.85
N ASN A 229 6.57 3.07 -18.75
CA ASN A 229 7.80 3.70 -18.28
C ASN A 229 8.07 3.32 -16.81
N THR A 230 9.16 2.62 -16.55
CA THR A 230 9.52 2.10 -15.23
C THR A 230 9.66 3.20 -14.18
N GLU A 231 10.37 4.29 -14.51
CA GLU A 231 10.60 5.42 -13.61
C GLU A 231 9.30 6.15 -13.27
N SER A 232 8.41 6.34 -14.25
CA SER A 232 7.13 6.99 -14.03
C SER A 232 6.22 6.16 -13.13
N LEU A 233 6.11 4.85 -13.36
CA LEU A 233 5.36 3.95 -12.47
C LEU A 233 5.94 3.91 -11.05
N ALA A 234 7.28 3.85 -10.93
CA ALA A 234 7.95 3.82 -9.63
C ALA A 234 7.68 5.08 -8.81
N LYS A 235 7.78 6.26 -9.42
CA LYS A 235 7.49 7.55 -8.78
C LYS A 235 6.03 7.66 -8.36
N PHE A 236 5.10 7.18 -9.19
CA PHE A 236 3.68 7.14 -8.90
C PHE A 236 3.38 6.31 -7.65
N ALA A 237 3.82 5.05 -7.60
CA ALA A 237 3.66 4.22 -6.42
C ALA A 237 4.36 4.81 -5.20
N PHE A 238 5.59 5.31 -5.35
CA PHE A 238 6.36 5.94 -4.27
C PHE A 238 5.60 7.11 -3.65
N SER A 239 5.00 8.00 -4.47
CA SER A 239 4.21 9.12 -3.98
C SER A 239 3.02 8.67 -3.14
N MET A 240 2.30 7.61 -3.55
CA MET A 240 1.18 7.05 -2.81
C MET A 240 1.61 6.46 -1.46
N PHE A 241 2.71 5.68 -1.44
CA PHE A 241 3.29 5.18 -0.20
C PHE A 241 3.76 6.31 0.72
N TRP A 242 4.36 7.36 0.17
CA TRP A 242 4.78 8.53 0.93
C TRP A 242 3.59 9.25 1.55
N ARG A 243 2.53 9.52 0.79
CA ARG A 243 1.28 10.13 1.27
C ARG A 243 0.63 9.28 2.37
N ALA A 244 0.52 7.96 2.16
CA ALA A 244 -0.03 7.03 3.13
C ALA A 244 0.79 7.01 4.44
N MET A 245 2.11 6.94 4.34
CA MET A 245 3.03 6.97 5.48
C MET A 245 2.88 8.26 6.29
N ARG A 246 2.85 9.42 5.62
CA ARG A 246 2.66 10.73 6.28
C ARG A 246 1.32 10.81 6.99
N PHE A 247 0.24 10.38 6.32
CA PHE A 247 -1.09 10.34 6.92
C PHE A 247 -1.12 9.41 8.15
N ALA A 248 -0.56 8.21 8.01
CA ALA A 248 -0.56 7.23 9.09
C ALA A 248 0.23 7.69 10.31
N GLU A 249 1.34 8.40 10.13
CA GLU A 249 2.10 9.00 11.23
C GLU A 249 1.35 10.14 11.92
N GLU A 250 0.72 11.02 11.14
CA GLU A 250 -0.08 12.12 11.69
C GLU A 250 -1.28 11.62 12.49
N GLN A 251 -1.98 10.63 11.94
CA GLN A 251 -3.19 10.07 12.55
C GLN A 251 -2.90 8.95 13.56
N GLN A 252 -1.65 8.47 13.65
CA GLN A 252 -1.23 7.35 14.48
C GLN A 252 -2.05 6.07 14.19
N VAL A 253 -2.17 5.72 12.92
CA VAL A 253 -2.93 4.56 12.44
C VAL A 253 -2.05 3.63 11.60
N PRO A 254 -2.38 2.33 11.49
CA PRO A 254 -1.66 1.40 10.62
C PRO A 254 -1.88 1.68 9.13
N ILE A 255 -0.96 1.15 8.30
CA ILE A 255 -1.11 1.02 6.85
C ILE A 255 -1.27 -0.45 6.51
N LEU A 256 -2.13 -0.74 5.53
CA LEU A 256 -2.34 -2.07 4.96
C LEU A 256 -2.32 -2.00 3.44
N LEU A 257 -1.82 -3.07 2.83
CA LEU A 257 -2.06 -3.36 1.41
C LEU A 257 -3.26 -4.30 1.31
N ASP A 258 -4.25 -3.91 0.52
CA ASP A 258 -5.50 -4.65 0.28
C ASP A 258 -5.53 -5.13 -1.19
N TYR A 259 -5.76 -6.46 -1.43
CA TYR A 259 -5.67 -7.07 -2.77
C TYR A 259 -6.46 -8.37 -2.90
#